data_fa90c2a54474bed59ac7b2ee7efc04c0
#
_entry.id   fa90c2a54474bed59ac7b2ee7efc04c0
#
_cell.length_a   1.000
_cell.length_b   1.000
_cell.length_c   1.000
_cell.angle_alpha   90.00
_cell.angle_beta   90.00
_cell.angle_gamma   90.00
#
_symmetry.space_group_name_H-M   'P 1'
#
loop_
_entity.id
_entity.type
_entity.pdbx_description
1 polymer ?
#
loop_
_entity_poly.entity_id
_entity_poly.type
_entity_poly.pdbx_seq_one_letter_code
_entity_poly.pdbx_strand_id
1 'polypeptide(L)'
;AIGKNRAHLKIFDATAGSLIDTIILLKLGHEVIACEQSKILYKLLDDAILRAKNEYNFFENLSFINSDSAKIIDSHSDSDIFYFDPMFKDIKQNTKRSGTLQKIGNVLSLERLEDTSEQIFNQMLEKKYKKIIVKRPIKSNPLYEKINYQVKGKAIRYDVYIKT
;
A
#
# COMPACT_ATOMS: atom_id res chain seq x y z
N ALA A 1 7.78 10.52 -4.09
CA ALA A 1 7.20 9.67 -5.15
C ALA A 1 5.89 10.27 -5.70
N ILE A 2 4.96 10.69 -4.85
CA ILE A 2 3.67 11.28 -5.26
C ILE A 2 3.88 12.60 -6.01
N GLY A 3 4.83 13.40 -5.60
CA GLY A 3 5.14 14.73 -6.17
C GLY A 3 4.73 15.86 -5.24
N LYS A 4 5.12 17.08 -5.62
CA LYS A 4 4.79 18.32 -4.89
C LYS A 4 3.44 18.93 -5.29
N ASN A 5 2.71 18.30 -6.20
CA ASN A 5 1.45 18.82 -6.68
C ASN A 5 0.40 18.74 -5.56
N ARG A 6 -0.23 19.88 -5.24
CA ARG A 6 -1.32 19.98 -4.23
C ARG A 6 -2.68 19.51 -4.76
N ALA A 7 -2.72 18.88 -5.93
CA ALA A 7 -3.96 18.34 -6.46
C ALA A 7 -4.48 17.23 -5.54
N HIS A 8 -5.76 17.24 -5.26
CA HIS A 8 -6.46 16.13 -4.63
C HIS A 8 -6.44 14.94 -5.59
N LEU A 9 -5.87 13.81 -5.16
CA LEU A 9 -5.71 12.60 -5.95
C LEU A 9 -6.50 11.47 -5.32
N LYS A 10 -7.03 10.59 -6.15
CA LYS A 10 -7.63 9.32 -5.73
C LYS A 10 -6.55 8.24 -5.78
N ILE A 11 -6.24 7.65 -4.63
CA ILE A 11 -5.16 6.69 -4.47
C ILE A 11 -5.72 5.35 -4.02
N PHE A 12 -5.40 4.28 -4.75
CA PHE A 12 -5.67 2.92 -4.33
C PHE A 12 -4.42 2.35 -3.65
N ASP A 13 -4.49 2.19 -2.32
CA ASP A 13 -3.46 1.52 -1.52
C ASP A 13 -3.80 0.03 -1.45
N ALA A 14 -3.10 -0.76 -2.26
CA ALA A 14 -3.36 -2.18 -2.42
C ALA A 14 -2.84 -3.04 -1.24
N THR A 15 -2.09 -2.45 -0.31
CA THR A 15 -1.41 -3.15 0.78
C THR A 15 -1.41 -2.32 2.04
N ALA A 16 -2.57 -2.01 2.56
CA ALA A 16 -2.75 -1.06 3.68
C ALA A 16 -1.93 -1.40 4.93
N GLY A 17 -1.76 -2.70 5.24
CA GLY A 17 -0.95 -3.16 6.35
C GLY A 17 -1.29 -2.45 7.66
N SER A 18 -0.32 -1.77 8.26
CA SER A 18 -0.51 -0.98 9.49
C SER A 18 -1.08 0.42 9.28
N LEU A 19 -1.54 0.77 8.07
CA LEU A 19 -2.07 2.08 7.68
C LEU A 19 -1.07 3.25 7.77
N ILE A 20 0.20 3.03 8.03
CA ILE A 20 1.17 4.12 8.21
C ILE A 20 1.26 4.97 6.94
N ASP A 21 1.48 4.33 5.79
CA ASP A 21 1.57 5.03 4.51
C ASP A 21 0.22 5.61 4.10
N THR A 22 -0.89 4.88 4.31
CA THR A 22 -2.27 5.36 4.11
C THR A 22 -2.53 6.66 4.87
N ILE A 23 -2.16 6.73 6.16
CA ILE A 23 -2.34 7.94 6.99
C ILE A 23 -1.51 9.11 6.45
N ILE A 24 -0.30 8.85 5.98
CA ILE A 24 0.54 9.90 5.35
C ILE A 24 -0.17 10.44 4.10
N LEU A 25 -0.74 9.59 3.25
CA LEU A 25 -1.46 9.97 2.04
C LEU A 25 -2.69 10.81 2.37
N LEU A 26 -3.48 10.41 3.38
CA LEU A 26 -4.63 11.16 3.86
C LEU A 26 -4.24 12.55 4.40
N LYS A 27 -3.17 12.63 5.20
CA LYS A 27 -2.65 13.91 5.74
C LYS A 27 -2.12 14.84 4.65
N LEU A 28 -1.73 14.31 3.50
CA LEU A 28 -1.37 15.10 2.32
C LEU A 28 -2.60 15.61 1.55
N GLY A 29 -3.82 15.29 2.00
CA GLY A 29 -5.08 15.77 1.43
C GLY A 29 -5.60 14.92 0.27
N HIS A 30 -5.19 13.66 0.18
CA HIS A 30 -5.67 12.75 -0.85
C HIS A 30 -6.86 11.91 -0.37
N GLU A 31 -7.68 11.46 -1.31
CA GLU A 31 -8.66 10.39 -1.11
C GLU A 31 -7.93 9.05 -1.21
N VAL A 32 -8.13 8.16 -0.24
CA VAL A 32 -7.46 6.87 -0.22
C VAL A 32 -8.45 5.74 -0.06
N ILE A 33 -8.39 4.79 -0.99
CA ILE A 33 -9.04 3.50 -0.89
C ILE A 33 -7.95 2.52 -0.45
N ALA A 34 -8.00 2.08 0.80
CA ALA A 34 -6.99 1.21 1.40
C ALA A 34 -7.53 -0.21 1.55
N CYS A 35 -6.81 -1.19 1.01
CA CYS A 35 -7.20 -2.58 1.00
C CYS A 35 -6.31 -3.41 1.92
N GLU A 36 -6.92 -4.19 2.82
CA GLU A 36 -6.23 -5.12 3.72
C GLU A 36 -6.83 -6.52 3.59
N GLN A 37 -5.97 -7.48 3.24
CA GLN A 37 -6.36 -8.87 3.02
C GLN A 37 -6.62 -9.62 4.34
N SER A 38 -5.82 -9.35 5.37
CA SER A 38 -5.98 -9.96 6.69
C SER A 38 -7.26 -9.48 7.38
N LYS A 39 -8.17 -10.40 7.63
CA LYS A 39 -9.41 -10.11 8.35
C LYS A 39 -9.15 -9.69 9.80
N ILE A 40 -8.13 -10.28 10.44
CA ILE A 40 -7.77 -9.94 11.81
C ILE A 40 -7.21 -8.54 11.88
N LEU A 41 -6.23 -8.22 11.00
CA LEU A 41 -5.61 -6.91 10.96
C LEU A 41 -6.64 -5.83 10.55
N TYR A 42 -7.49 -6.12 9.57
CA TYR A 42 -8.59 -5.24 9.18
C TYR A 42 -9.46 -4.88 10.38
N LYS A 43 -9.98 -5.86 11.14
CA LYS A 43 -10.87 -5.59 12.28
C LYS A 43 -10.20 -4.75 13.37
N LEU A 44 -8.93 -5.01 13.66
CA LEU A 44 -8.17 -4.23 14.65
C LEU A 44 -8.00 -2.77 14.22
N LEU A 45 -7.71 -2.56 12.93
CA LEU A 45 -7.50 -1.22 12.38
C LEU A 45 -8.81 -0.47 12.16
N ASP A 46 -9.87 -1.14 11.75
CA ASP A 46 -11.19 -0.55 11.58
C ASP A 46 -11.73 0.01 12.92
N ASP A 47 -11.59 -0.76 14.02
CA ASP A 47 -11.89 -0.27 15.36
C ASP A 47 -11.02 0.94 15.75
N ALA A 48 -9.73 0.92 15.42
CA ALA A 48 -8.85 2.06 15.68
C ALA A 48 -9.24 3.31 14.85
N ILE A 49 -9.61 3.13 13.58
CA ILE A 49 -10.10 4.20 12.70
C ILE A 49 -11.39 4.81 13.28
N LEU A 50 -12.34 3.97 13.72
CA LEU A 50 -13.60 4.45 14.30
C LEU A 50 -13.37 5.37 15.51
N ARG A 51 -12.40 5.01 16.37
CA ARG A 51 -12.02 5.87 17.50
C ARG A 51 -11.34 7.16 17.06
N ALA A 52 -10.45 7.07 16.04
CA ALA A 52 -9.67 8.19 15.56
C ALA A 52 -10.48 9.21 14.74
N LYS A 53 -11.58 8.81 14.09
CA LYS A 53 -12.45 9.70 13.28
C LYS A 53 -12.99 10.88 14.08
N ASN A 54 -13.23 10.72 15.37
CA ASN A 54 -13.71 11.79 16.23
C ASN A 54 -12.66 12.88 16.50
N GLU A 55 -11.39 12.57 16.30
CA GLU A 55 -10.26 13.47 16.57
C GLU A 55 -9.61 14.00 15.28
N TYR A 56 -9.72 13.25 14.16
CA TYR A 56 -8.98 13.54 12.94
C TYR A 56 -9.87 13.47 11.69
N ASN A 57 -10.26 14.62 11.16
CA ASN A 57 -11.15 14.76 10.00
C ASN A 57 -10.60 14.16 8.71
N PHE A 58 -9.25 13.98 8.59
CA PHE A 58 -8.68 13.41 7.37
C PHE A 58 -9.13 11.96 7.11
N PHE A 59 -9.64 11.25 8.11
CA PHE A 59 -10.22 9.92 7.92
C PHE A 59 -11.56 9.92 7.17
N GLU A 60 -12.18 11.06 6.95
CA GLU A 60 -13.36 11.18 6.08
C GLU A 60 -13.04 10.84 4.62
N ASN A 61 -11.77 11.03 4.21
CA ASN A 61 -11.28 10.70 2.88
C ASN A 61 -10.74 9.26 2.78
N LEU A 62 -11.01 8.39 3.76
CA LEU A 62 -10.59 6.99 3.78
C LEU A 62 -11.76 6.05 3.51
N SER A 63 -11.62 5.21 2.48
CA SER A 63 -12.38 3.98 2.30
C SER A 63 -11.50 2.81 2.66
N PHE A 64 -11.78 2.14 3.81
CA PHE A 64 -11.00 1.00 4.26
C PHE A 64 -11.74 -0.30 3.98
N ILE A 65 -11.14 -1.23 3.23
CA ILE A 65 -11.81 -2.41 2.68
C ILE A 65 -11.06 -3.68 3.10
N ASN A 66 -11.80 -4.67 3.63
CA ASN A 66 -11.25 -6.00 3.86
C ASN A 66 -11.45 -6.86 2.60
N SER A 67 -10.41 -6.98 1.82
CA SER A 67 -10.39 -7.82 0.61
C SER A 67 -8.95 -8.15 0.20
N ASP A 68 -8.82 -9.15 -0.67
CA ASP A 68 -7.65 -9.29 -1.53
C ASP A 68 -7.74 -8.23 -2.64
N SER A 69 -6.72 -7.40 -2.78
CA SER A 69 -6.68 -6.33 -3.78
C SER A 69 -6.81 -6.85 -5.20
N ALA A 70 -6.30 -8.06 -5.49
CA ALA A 70 -6.47 -8.68 -6.80
C ALA A 70 -7.94 -8.86 -7.21
N LYS A 71 -8.86 -8.96 -6.24
CA LYS A 71 -10.29 -9.17 -6.50
C LYS A 71 -11.06 -7.87 -6.73
N ILE A 72 -10.55 -6.75 -6.23
CA ILE A 72 -11.30 -5.48 -6.24
C ILE A 72 -10.64 -4.37 -7.07
N ILE A 73 -9.42 -4.56 -7.54
CA ILE A 73 -8.68 -3.55 -8.30
C ILE A 73 -9.42 -3.08 -9.55
N ASP A 74 -10.19 -3.96 -10.18
CA ASP A 74 -10.99 -3.63 -11.36
C ASP A 74 -12.09 -2.60 -11.06
N SER A 75 -12.70 -2.69 -9.88
CA SER A 75 -13.72 -1.75 -9.43
C SER A 75 -13.16 -0.36 -9.09
N HIS A 76 -11.85 -0.23 -8.97
CA HIS A 76 -11.13 0.99 -8.60
C HIS A 76 -10.15 1.44 -9.69
N SER A 77 -10.42 1.04 -10.93
CA SER A 77 -9.59 1.35 -12.11
C SER A 77 -9.54 2.85 -12.46
N ASP A 78 -10.39 3.68 -11.84
CA ASP A 78 -10.41 5.14 -11.96
C ASP A 78 -9.44 5.85 -11.01
N SER A 79 -8.65 5.10 -10.22
CA SER A 79 -7.65 5.67 -9.32
C SER A 79 -6.52 6.36 -10.08
N ASP A 80 -6.12 7.55 -9.63
CA ASP A 80 -4.99 8.30 -10.21
C ASP A 80 -3.65 7.60 -9.95
N ILE A 81 -3.52 7.05 -8.74
CA ILE A 81 -2.29 6.38 -8.27
C ILE A 81 -2.63 5.03 -7.66
N PHE A 82 -1.88 4.02 -8.03
CA PHE A 82 -1.81 2.75 -7.32
C PHE A 82 -0.57 2.77 -6.42
N TYR A 83 -0.77 2.58 -5.12
CA TYR A 83 0.29 2.45 -4.12
C TYR A 83 0.40 0.99 -3.70
N PHE A 84 1.64 0.49 -3.62
CA PHE A 84 1.91 -0.93 -3.41
C PHE A 84 3.14 -1.14 -2.53
N ASP A 85 2.97 -1.73 -1.35
CA ASP A 85 4.05 -2.11 -0.41
C ASP A 85 3.93 -3.59 -0.04
N PRO A 86 4.12 -4.51 -1.02
CA PRO A 86 3.97 -5.93 -0.75
C PRO A 86 5.01 -6.41 0.27
N MET A 87 4.60 -7.34 1.14
CA MET A 87 5.54 -8.01 2.05
C MET A 87 6.45 -8.95 1.27
N PHE A 88 7.75 -8.63 1.22
CA PHE A 88 8.74 -9.42 0.49
C PHE A 88 9.19 -10.64 1.29
N LYS A 89 9.15 -11.82 0.66
CA LYS A 89 9.69 -13.06 1.20
C LYS A 89 11.22 -13.06 1.33
N ASP A 90 11.91 -12.22 0.52
CA ASP A 90 13.37 -12.22 0.36
C ASP A 90 14.15 -11.44 1.43
N ILE A 91 13.51 -10.89 2.43
CA ILE A 91 14.23 -10.28 3.55
C ILE A 91 14.77 -11.43 4.40
N LYS A 92 16.03 -11.79 4.15
CA LYS A 92 16.79 -12.72 5.01
C LYS A 92 16.47 -12.42 6.47
N GLN A 93 16.14 -13.46 7.23
CA GLN A 93 15.65 -13.43 8.63
C GLN A 93 16.55 -12.70 9.64
N ASN A 94 17.69 -12.14 9.22
CA ASN A 94 18.71 -11.54 10.07
C ASN A 94 18.54 -10.06 10.39
N THR A 95 17.54 -9.38 9.85
CA THR A 95 17.22 -8.02 10.29
C THR A 95 16.19 -8.10 11.42
N LYS A 96 16.55 -7.66 12.63
CA LYS A 96 15.59 -7.48 13.74
C LYS A 96 14.44 -6.59 13.25
N ARG A 97 13.31 -7.22 12.93
CA ARG A 97 12.07 -6.48 12.63
C ARG A 97 11.67 -5.70 13.88
N SER A 98 11.12 -4.50 13.73
CA SER A 98 10.50 -3.82 14.87
C SER A 98 9.45 -4.74 15.49
N GLY A 99 9.25 -4.68 16.81
CA GLY A 99 8.30 -5.57 17.51
C GLY A 99 6.88 -5.53 16.93
N THR A 100 6.47 -4.41 16.36
CA THR A 100 5.18 -4.24 15.66
C THR A 100 5.13 -5.05 14.37
N LEU A 101 6.16 -4.97 13.51
CA LEU A 101 6.22 -5.74 12.26
C LEU A 101 6.29 -7.24 12.51
N GLN A 102 6.94 -7.66 13.60
CA GLN A 102 6.97 -9.07 13.99
C GLN A 102 5.58 -9.57 14.43
N LYS A 103 4.83 -8.76 15.18
CA LYS A 103 3.47 -9.10 15.61
C LYS A 103 2.52 -9.20 14.41
N ILE A 104 2.59 -8.26 13.47
CA ILE A 104 1.82 -8.31 12.22
C ILE A 104 2.17 -9.57 11.42
N GLY A 105 3.46 -9.88 11.25
CA GLY A 105 3.89 -11.10 10.56
C GLY A 105 3.35 -12.38 11.20
N ASN A 106 3.29 -12.44 12.53
CA ASN A 106 2.70 -13.58 13.25
C ASN A 106 1.18 -13.70 12.98
N VAL A 107 0.45 -12.60 13.00
CA VAL A 107 -0.99 -12.57 12.67
C VAL A 107 -1.23 -13.09 11.26
N LEU A 108 -0.50 -12.57 10.28
CA LEU A 108 -0.64 -12.96 8.86
C LEU A 108 -0.30 -14.45 8.64
N SER A 109 0.68 -14.99 9.38
CA SER A 109 1.03 -16.41 9.29
C SER A 109 -0.07 -17.34 9.79
N LEU A 110 -0.91 -16.90 10.74
CA LEU A 110 -2.06 -17.67 11.25
C LEU A 110 -3.20 -17.79 10.24
N GLU A 111 -3.39 -16.75 9.41
CA GLU A 111 -4.48 -16.71 8.42
C GLU A 111 -4.15 -17.46 7.12
N ARG A 112 -2.92 -17.92 6.94
CA ARG A 112 -2.44 -18.64 5.73
C ARG A 112 -2.83 -17.95 4.43
N LEU A 113 -2.69 -16.62 4.39
CA LEU A 113 -3.06 -15.81 3.23
C LEU A 113 -2.16 -16.13 2.03
N GLU A 114 -2.77 -16.19 0.85
CA GLU A 114 -2.06 -16.34 -0.40
C GLU A 114 -1.30 -15.07 -0.75
N ASP A 115 -0.12 -15.22 -1.33
CA ASP A 115 0.66 -14.12 -1.86
C ASP A 115 0.24 -13.82 -3.29
N THR A 116 -0.61 -12.83 -3.44
CA THR A 116 -1.12 -12.35 -4.73
C THR A 116 -0.35 -11.15 -5.28
N SER A 117 0.83 -10.84 -4.73
CA SER A 117 1.59 -9.62 -5.05
C SER A 117 1.92 -9.47 -6.54
N GLU A 118 2.34 -10.55 -7.20
CA GLU A 118 2.66 -10.52 -8.63
C GLU A 118 1.39 -10.28 -9.46
N GLN A 119 0.30 -10.95 -9.12
CA GLN A 119 -0.99 -10.78 -9.78
C GLN A 119 -1.49 -9.33 -9.65
N ILE A 120 -1.47 -8.76 -8.43
CA ILE A 120 -1.90 -7.39 -8.17
C ILE A 120 -1.07 -6.41 -9.02
N PHE A 121 0.25 -6.57 -9.03
CA PHE A 121 1.12 -5.65 -9.78
C PHE A 121 0.87 -5.73 -11.29
N ASN A 122 0.70 -6.93 -11.85
CA ASN A 122 0.37 -7.12 -13.27
C ASN A 122 -0.98 -6.48 -13.61
N GLN A 123 -2.00 -6.67 -12.76
CA GLN A 123 -3.29 -6.00 -12.93
C GLN A 123 -3.16 -4.47 -12.89
N MET A 124 -2.33 -3.89 -12.00
CA MET A 124 -2.06 -2.45 -11.97
C MET A 124 -1.50 -1.94 -13.30
N LEU A 125 -0.56 -2.67 -13.91
CA LEU A 125 0.05 -2.28 -15.18
C LEU A 125 -0.97 -2.20 -16.33
N GLU A 126 -2.04 -2.99 -16.27
CA GLU A 126 -3.11 -3.01 -17.27
C GLU A 126 -4.09 -1.82 -17.13
N LYS A 127 -4.18 -1.21 -15.92
CA LYS A 127 -5.14 -0.12 -15.66
C LYS A 127 -4.72 1.21 -16.29
N LYS A 128 -5.67 2.14 -16.31
CA LYS A 128 -5.40 3.53 -16.62
C LYS A 128 -4.95 4.23 -15.33
N TYR A 129 -3.71 4.70 -15.26
CA TYR A 129 -3.14 5.35 -14.08
C TYR A 129 -2.25 6.53 -14.46
N LYS A 130 -2.08 7.47 -13.53
CA LYS A 130 -1.03 8.49 -13.63
C LYS A 130 0.31 7.93 -13.15
N LYS A 131 0.27 7.17 -12.03
CA LYS A 131 1.46 6.53 -11.46
C LYS A 131 1.11 5.20 -10.78
N ILE A 132 2.04 4.25 -10.85
CA ILE A 132 2.13 3.16 -9.88
C ILE A 132 3.37 3.44 -9.03
N ILE A 133 3.23 3.38 -7.71
CA ILE A 133 4.31 3.62 -6.75
C ILE A 133 4.50 2.35 -5.94
N VAL A 134 5.65 1.72 -6.11
CA VAL A 134 6.01 0.48 -5.40
C VAL A 134 7.09 0.76 -4.38
N LYS A 135 6.81 0.51 -3.11
CA LYS A 135 7.79 0.62 -2.03
C LYS A 135 8.65 -0.64 -1.99
N ARG A 136 9.95 -0.49 -1.95
CA ARG A 136 10.93 -1.59 -2.00
C ARG A 136 12.06 -1.38 -1.00
N PRO A 137 12.64 -2.45 -0.45
CA PRO A 137 13.96 -2.37 0.20
C PRO A 137 14.99 -1.83 -0.79
N ILE A 138 15.93 -1.00 -0.31
CA ILE A 138 16.90 -0.31 -1.20
C ILE A 138 17.72 -1.26 -2.08
N LYS A 139 18.01 -2.48 -1.59
CA LYS A 139 18.85 -3.48 -2.29
C LYS A 139 18.06 -4.56 -3.03
N SER A 140 16.71 -4.55 -2.98
CA SER A 140 15.90 -5.57 -3.67
C SER A 140 15.82 -5.30 -5.16
N ASN A 141 15.55 -6.34 -5.96
CA ASN A 141 15.27 -6.15 -7.38
C ASN A 141 13.92 -5.43 -7.57
N PRO A 142 13.74 -4.64 -8.64
CA PRO A 142 12.45 -4.09 -8.99
C PRO A 142 11.46 -5.21 -9.37
N LEU A 143 10.15 -4.94 -9.25
CA LEU A 143 9.12 -5.86 -9.74
C LEU A 143 9.01 -5.87 -11.27
N TYR A 144 9.35 -4.74 -11.89
CA TYR A 144 9.36 -4.59 -13.33
C TYR A 144 10.54 -3.69 -13.74
N GLU A 145 11.27 -4.06 -14.78
CA GLU A 145 12.50 -3.37 -15.16
C GLU A 145 12.30 -1.97 -15.72
N LYS A 146 11.15 -1.70 -16.36
CA LYS A 146 10.85 -0.40 -16.98
C LYS A 146 10.40 0.66 -15.96
N ILE A 147 11.26 0.95 -14.98
CA ILE A 147 11.01 2.00 -13.99
C ILE A 147 11.25 3.37 -14.65
N ASN A 148 10.30 4.32 -14.48
CA ASN A 148 10.50 5.68 -14.97
C ASN A 148 11.47 6.46 -14.09
N TYR A 149 11.33 6.37 -12.76
CA TYR A 149 12.30 6.94 -11.82
C TYR A 149 12.18 6.30 -10.43
N GLN A 150 13.18 6.55 -9.61
CA GLN A 150 13.24 6.07 -8.23
C GLN A 150 13.37 7.22 -7.25
N VAL A 151 12.67 7.15 -6.12
CA VAL A 151 12.90 8.02 -4.96
C VAL A 151 13.54 7.17 -3.86
N LYS A 152 14.80 7.46 -3.55
CA LYS A 152 15.60 6.64 -2.64
C LYS A 152 15.72 7.28 -1.26
N GLY A 153 15.42 6.48 -0.22
CA GLY A 153 15.73 6.78 1.17
C GLY A 153 16.96 5.99 1.64
N LYS A 154 17.18 5.93 2.95
CA LYS A 154 18.32 5.19 3.54
C LYS A 154 18.13 3.67 3.47
N ALA A 155 16.94 3.17 3.76
CA ALA A 155 16.64 1.74 3.86
C ALA A 155 15.65 1.25 2.78
N ILE A 156 14.80 2.15 2.31
CA ILE A 156 13.76 1.88 1.33
C ILE A 156 13.91 2.80 0.12
N ARG A 157 13.30 2.40 -0.98
CA ARG A 157 13.09 3.23 -2.16
C ARG A 157 11.65 3.07 -2.64
N TYR A 158 11.21 4.03 -3.46
CA TYR A 158 9.97 3.96 -4.21
C TYR A 158 10.31 3.85 -5.69
N ASP A 159 9.93 2.75 -6.32
CA ASP A 159 9.99 2.57 -7.77
C ASP A 159 8.70 3.16 -8.35
N VAL A 160 8.83 4.10 -9.30
CA VAL A 160 7.69 4.82 -9.86
C VAL A 160 7.56 4.51 -11.33
N TYR A 161 6.37 4.05 -11.71
CA TYR A 161 5.96 3.75 -13.08
C TYR A 161 4.92 4.77 -13.51
N ILE A 162 5.08 5.33 -14.69
CA ILE A 162 4.17 6.33 -15.30
C ILE A 162 3.64 5.73 -16.59
N LYS A 163 2.34 5.79 -16.80
CA LYS A 163 1.76 5.39 -18.08
C LYS A 163 1.90 6.56 -19.06
N THR A 164 2.69 6.35 -20.08
CA THR A 164 2.83 7.28 -21.24
C THR A 164 1.70 7.05 -22.22
#